data_ffff04f3952db3db4829e78fbe42d5b9
#
_entry.id   ffff04f3952db3db4829e78fbe42d5b9
#
_cell.length_a   1.000
_cell.length_b   1.000
_cell.length_c   1.000
_cell.angle_alpha   90.00
_cell.angle_beta   90.00
_cell.angle_gamma   90.00
#
_symmetry.space_group_name_H-M   'P 1'
#
loop_
_entity.id
_entity.type
_entity.pdbx_description
1 polymer ?
#
loop_
_entity_poly.entity_id
_entity_poly.type
_entity_poly.pdbx_seq_one_letter_code
_entity_poly.pdbx_strand_id
1 'polypeptide(L)'
;LDPKRRGVFPLEDFHLSRSLQRKMRRGGYVTQINGDFSSVVDACADREETWINPMLRGIYLELHRTEHAHSFEIRGEDGALWGAVFGLTIGGAWFGESMVSLVTDGSKLALAHLIDHLRRTGFVLFDTQFLTPHLASLGAREIPRAQYHRLLDVALERPASILACAPESDPAHVLHRMTHTSVSYTHLRAHETKAN
;
A
#
# COMPACT_ATOMS: atom_id res chain seq x y z
N LEU A 1 -16.63 -7.16 -7.41
CA LEU A 1 -16.29 -8.59 -7.54
C LEU A 1 -16.02 -9.18 -6.16
N ASP A 2 -16.56 -10.38 -5.90
CA ASP A 2 -16.32 -11.13 -4.65
C ASP A 2 -15.76 -12.54 -5.00
N PRO A 3 -14.46 -12.61 -5.39
CA PRO A 3 -13.84 -13.84 -5.84
C PRO A 3 -13.68 -14.86 -4.69
N LYS A 4 -13.54 -16.16 -5.03
CA LYS A 4 -13.30 -17.22 -4.04
C LYS A 4 -12.00 -17.03 -3.24
N ARG A 5 -11.01 -16.38 -3.85
CA ARG A 5 -9.73 -16.00 -3.24
C ARG A 5 -9.47 -14.51 -3.49
N ARG A 6 -9.02 -13.80 -2.48
CA ARG A 6 -8.74 -12.36 -2.52
C ARG A 6 -7.28 -12.10 -2.26
N GLY A 7 -6.66 -11.25 -3.09
CA GLY A 7 -5.30 -10.80 -2.89
C GLY A 7 -5.25 -9.76 -1.75
N VAL A 8 -4.34 -9.95 -0.80
CA VAL A 8 -4.11 -9.01 0.29
C VAL A 8 -2.62 -8.82 0.53
N PHE A 9 -2.25 -7.64 1.01
CA PHE A 9 -0.93 -7.38 1.56
C PHE A 9 -1.01 -7.46 3.07
N PRO A 10 -0.41 -8.47 3.71
CA PRO A 10 -0.21 -8.44 5.15
C PRO A 10 0.73 -7.29 5.48
N LEU A 11 0.26 -6.32 6.27
CA LEU A 11 1.03 -5.11 6.55
C LEU A 11 2.37 -5.39 7.25
N GLU A 12 2.47 -6.56 7.92
CA GLU A 12 3.66 -6.98 8.66
C GLU A 12 4.69 -7.77 7.81
N ASP A 13 4.29 -8.26 6.62
CA ASP A 13 5.06 -9.24 5.85
C ASP A 13 5.65 -8.67 4.55
N PHE A 14 5.77 -7.33 4.42
CA PHE A 14 6.34 -6.74 3.22
C PHE A 14 7.80 -7.13 3.02
N HIS A 15 8.11 -7.70 1.87
CA HIS A 15 9.46 -8.15 1.55
C HIS A 15 10.34 -7.00 1.00
N LEU A 16 11.24 -6.52 1.85
CA LEU A 16 12.26 -5.54 1.48
C LEU A 16 13.51 -6.25 0.94
N SER A 17 13.68 -6.30 -0.39
CA SER A 17 14.90 -6.81 -1.00
C SER A 17 16.12 -5.97 -0.58
N ARG A 18 17.31 -6.58 -0.59
CA ARG A 18 18.58 -5.87 -0.27
C ARG A 18 18.82 -4.66 -1.20
N SER A 19 18.41 -4.74 -2.46
CA SER A 19 18.52 -3.63 -3.41
C SER A 19 17.59 -2.48 -3.05
N LEU A 20 16.34 -2.77 -2.68
CA LEU A 20 15.37 -1.77 -2.25
C LEU A 20 15.83 -1.07 -0.96
N GLN A 21 16.31 -1.83 0.03
CA GLN A 21 16.86 -1.27 1.26
C GLN A 21 18.04 -0.32 0.99
N ARG A 22 18.96 -0.68 0.07
CA ARG A 22 20.06 0.20 -0.33
C ARG A 22 19.55 1.48 -0.98
N LYS A 23 18.52 1.38 -1.83
CA LYS A 23 17.91 2.54 -2.48
C LYS A 23 17.24 3.45 -1.46
N MET A 24 16.51 2.91 -0.49
CA MET A 24 15.93 3.67 0.60
C MET A 24 17.00 4.42 1.41
N ARG A 25 18.10 3.75 1.79
CA ARG A 25 19.21 4.40 2.53
C ARG A 25 19.91 5.49 1.74
N ARG A 26 19.95 5.40 0.40
CA ARG A 26 20.54 6.45 -0.44
C ARG A 26 19.70 7.72 -0.41
N GLY A 27 18.39 7.61 -0.22
CA GLY A 27 17.49 8.77 -0.24
C GLY A 27 17.43 9.46 -1.60
N GLY A 28 17.43 10.80 -1.61
CA GLY A 28 17.30 11.62 -2.82
C GLY A 28 15.87 11.69 -3.35
N TYR A 29 14.89 11.41 -2.48
CA TYR A 29 13.47 11.51 -2.78
C TYR A 29 12.68 11.98 -1.55
N VAL A 30 11.49 12.46 -1.81
CA VAL A 30 10.50 12.83 -0.80
C VAL A 30 9.24 11.99 -0.94
N THR A 31 8.53 11.79 0.17
CA THR A 31 7.24 11.10 0.22
C THR A 31 6.11 12.11 0.35
N GLN A 32 5.05 11.95 -0.42
CA GLN A 32 3.88 12.82 -0.36
C GLN A 32 2.60 11.98 -0.37
N ILE A 33 1.56 12.50 0.28
CA ILE A 33 0.19 12.00 0.16
C ILE A 33 -0.59 13.08 -0.59
N ASN A 34 -1.29 12.69 -1.66
CA ASN A 34 -2.13 13.60 -2.43
C ASN A 34 -1.37 14.83 -3.00
N GLY A 35 -0.08 14.68 -3.32
CA GLY A 35 0.70 15.78 -3.90
C GLY A 35 0.15 16.22 -5.27
N ASP A 36 -0.15 15.25 -6.15
CA ASP A 36 -0.89 15.47 -7.39
C ASP A 36 -1.63 14.18 -7.78
N PHE A 37 -2.77 13.95 -7.15
CA PHE A 37 -3.59 12.75 -7.35
C PHE A 37 -3.98 12.55 -8.81
N SER A 38 -4.33 13.63 -9.53
CA SER A 38 -4.73 13.57 -10.94
C SER A 38 -3.60 13.04 -11.81
N SER A 39 -2.39 13.59 -11.66
CA SER A 39 -1.20 13.11 -12.39
C SER A 39 -0.87 11.66 -12.08
N VAL A 40 -1.08 11.20 -10.83
CA VAL A 40 -0.87 9.78 -10.47
C VAL A 40 -1.86 8.88 -11.20
N VAL A 41 -3.14 9.22 -11.22
CA VAL A 41 -4.16 8.44 -11.95
C VAL A 41 -3.84 8.41 -13.44
N ASP A 42 -3.46 9.55 -14.02
CA ASP A 42 -3.07 9.66 -15.42
C ASP A 42 -1.83 8.80 -15.75
N ALA A 43 -0.79 8.85 -14.92
CA ALA A 43 0.39 8.01 -15.07
C ALA A 43 0.08 6.51 -14.91
N CYS A 44 -0.87 6.13 -14.07
CA CYS A 44 -1.34 4.76 -13.96
C CYS A 44 -2.16 4.32 -15.17
N ALA A 45 -2.85 5.25 -15.84
CA ALA A 45 -3.64 5.00 -17.05
C ALA A 45 -2.79 4.95 -18.33
N ASP A 46 -1.59 5.52 -18.32
CA ASP A 46 -0.67 5.59 -19.48
C ASP A 46 0.03 4.25 -19.72
N ARG A 47 -0.75 3.28 -20.26
CA ARG A 47 -0.33 1.93 -20.63
C ARG A 47 -1.07 1.49 -21.88
N GLU A 48 -0.45 0.63 -22.70
CA GLU A 48 -1.07 0.06 -23.90
C GLU A 48 -2.41 -0.61 -23.59
N GLU A 49 -2.48 -1.38 -22.49
CA GLU A 49 -3.72 -1.97 -21.97
C GLU A 49 -4.03 -1.35 -20.61
N THR A 50 -4.94 -0.40 -20.58
CA THR A 50 -5.44 0.21 -19.35
C THR A 50 -6.93 -0.05 -19.15
N TRP A 51 -7.31 -0.34 -17.90
CA TRP A 51 -8.71 -0.41 -17.50
C TRP A 51 -9.24 0.96 -17.00
N ILE A 52 -8.34 1.92 -16.74
CA ILE A 52 -8.67 3.28 -16.29
C ILE A 52 -9.09 4.10 -17.51
N ASN A 53 -10.38 4.08 -17.81
CA ASN A 53 -10.98 4.89 -18.86
C ASN A 53 -11.38 6.29 -18.34
N PRO A 54 -11.79 7.25 -19.22
CA PRO A 54 -12.16 8.60 -18.79
C PRO A 54 -13.28 8.66 -17.75
N MET A 55 -14.24 7.73 -17.79
CA MET A 55 -15.32 7.65 -16.80
C MET A 55 -14.79 7.25 -15.43
N LEU A 56 -13.97 6.20 -15.35
CA LEU A 56 -13.37 5.74 -14.10
C LEU A 56 -12.41 6.78 -13.53
N ARG A 57 -11.63 7.46 -14.39
CA ARG A 57 -10.81 8.60 -13.99
C ARG A 57 -11.66 9.67 -13.29
N GLY A 58 -12.79 10.05 -13.89
CA GLY A 58 -13.70 11.03 -13.29
C GLY A 58 -14.23 10.59 -11.92
N ILE A 59 -14.57 9.31 -11.77
CA ILE A 59 -15.02 8.73 -10.48
C ILE A 59 -13.90 8.82 -9.43
N TYR A 60 -12.64 8.46 -9.77
CA TYR A 60 -11.53 8.56 -8.83
C TYR A 60 -11.24 10.00 -8.40
N LEU A 61 -11.33 10.97 -9.31
CA LEU A 61 -11.16 12.38 -8.96
C LEU A 61 -12.26 12.87 -8.02
N GLU A 62 -13.50 12.42 -8.20
CA GLU A 62 -14.60 12.76 -7.31
C GLU A 62 -14.44 12.09 -5.94
N LEU A 63 -14.03 10.82 -5.90
CA LEU A 63 -13.69 10.13 -4.65
C LEU A 63 -12.52 10.79 -3.93
N HIS A 64 -11.55 11.32 -4.67
CA HIS A 64 -10.46 12.09 -4.08
C HIS A 64 -10.95 13.42 -3.47
N ARG A 65 -11.82 14.14 -4.18
CA ARG A 65 -12.43 15.38 -3.68
C ARG A 65 -13.23 15.16 -2.38
N THR A 66 -13.79 13.96 -2.20
CA THR A 66 -14.54 13.55 -0.99
C THR A 66 -13.70 12.77 0.03
N GLU A 67 -12.36 12.82 -0.10
CA GLU A 67 -11.40 12.19 0.81
C GLU A 67 -11.53 10.67 0.95
N HIS A 68 -12.03 9.99 -0.11
CA HIS A 68 -12.14 8.52 -0.15
C HIS A 68 -11.06 7.89 -1.05
N ALA A 69 -10.45 8.66 -1.95
CA ALA A 69 -9.34 8.20 -2.79
C ALA A 69 -8.09 9.01 -2.50
N HIS A 70 -6.96 8.33 -2.40
CA HIS A 70 -5.68 8.94 -2.05
C HIS A 70 -4.55 8.36 -2.89
N SER A 71 -3.53 9.19 -3.16
CA SER A 71 -2.24 8.75 -3.69
C SER A 71 -1.16 8.78 -2.60
N PHE A 72 -0.23 7.84 -2.71
CA PHE A 72 1.04 7.86 -1.98
C PHE A 72 2.17 7.92 -3.00
N GLU A 73 2.96 8.97 -2.97
CA GLU A 73 3.87 9.37 -4.03
C GLU A 73 5.31 9.40 -3.54
N ILE A 74 6.21 8.93 -4.39
CA ILE A 74 7.66 9.13 -4.27
C ILE A 74 8.07 10.10 -5.37
N ARG A 75 8.63 11.24 -4.97
CA ARG A 75 9.11 12.27 -5.89
C ARG A 75 10.59 12.52 -5.68
N GLY A 76 11.31 12.79 -6.76
CA GLY A 76 12.68 13.29 -6.69
C GLY A 76 12.73 14.67 -6.02
N GLU A 77 13.92 15.11 -5.61
CA GLU A 77 14.13 16.44 -5.06
C GLU A 77 13.80 17.58 -6.05
N ASP A 78 13.80 17.26 -7.34
CA ASP A 78 13.36 18.13 -8.45
C ASP A 78 11.83 18.17 -8.62
N GLY A 79 11.06 17.44 -7.80
CA GLY A 79 9.62 17.30 -7.86
C GLY A 79 9.10 16.27 -8.86
N ALA A 80 9.97 15.65 -9.67
CA ALA A 80 9.57 14.63 -10.64
C ALA A 80 8.96 13.41 -9.95
N LEU A 81 7.85 12.88 -10.45
CA LEU A 81 7.24 11.66 -9.94
C LEU A 81 8.13 10.46 -10.28
N TRP A 82 8.58 9.72 -9.27
CA TRP A 82 9.36 8.49 -9.43
C TRP A 82 8.49 7.25 -9.44
N GLY A 83 7.43 7.27 -8.65
CA GLY A 83 6.46 6.19 -8.57
C GLY A 83 5.37 6.53 -7.56
N ALA A 84 4.25 5.87 -7.68
CA ALA A 84 3.11 6.07 -6.80
C ALA A 84 2.24 4.82 -6.70
N VAL A 85 1.43 4.81 -5.66
CA VAL A 85 0.29 3.90 -5.48
C VAL A 85 -0.93 4.78 -5.22
N PHE A 86 -2.05 4.50 -5.85
CA PHE A 86 -3.31 5.09 -5.44
C PHE A 86 -4.34 4.03 -5.06
N GLY A 87 -5.28 4.42 -4.22
CA GLY A 87 -6.31 3.52 -3.72
C GLY A 87 -7.42 4.26 -2.98
N LEU A 88 -8.35 3.47 -2.46
CA LEU A 88 -9.51 3.94 -1.70
C LEU A 88 -9.35 3.60 -0.23
N THR A 89 -9.99 4.37 0.63
CA THR A 89 -10.03 4.12 2.07
C THR A 89 -11.47 4.00 2.56
N ILE A 90 -11.74 2.95 3.35
CA ILE A 90 -13.02 2.79 4.06
C ILE A 90 -12.69 2.21 5.43
N GLY A 91 -12.96 2.97 6.51
CA GLY A 91 -12.52 2.58 7.84
C GLY A 91 -11.00 2.32 7.87
N GLY A 92 -10.57 1.23 8.48
CA GLY A 92 -9.17 0.79 8.51
C GLY A 92 -8.76 -0.10 7.33
N ALA A 93 -9.50 -0.08 6.22
CA ALA A 93 -9.14 -0.79 4.99
C ALA A 93 -8.59 0.17 3.92
N TRP A 94 -7.47 -0.20 3.32
CA TRP A 94 -6.92 0.38 2.10
C TRP A 94 -7.16 -0.57 0.93
N PHE A 95 -7.80 -0.08 -0.13
CA PHE A 95 -8.04 -0.81 -1.38
C PHE A 95 -7.09 -0.27 -2.45
N GLY A 96 -6.01 -1.00 -2.73
CA GLY A 96 -5.03 -0.61 -3.74
C GLY A 96 -5.59 -0.78 -5.15
N GLU A 97 -5.75 0.31 -5.88
CA GLU A 97 -6.33 0.32 -7.22
C GLU A 97 -5.27 0.16 -8.30
N SER A 98 -4.22 0.96 -8.25
CA SER A 98 -3.13 0.87 -9.21
C SER A 98 -1.84 1.45 -8.66
N MET A 99 -0.74 1.17 -9.35
CA MET A 99 0.58 1.75 -9.06
C MET A 99 1.36 1.99 -10.35
N VAL A 100 2.25 2.97 -10.32
CA VAL A 100 3.13 3.34 -11.42
C VAL A 100 4.57 3.44 -10.95
N SER A 101 5.49 3.08 -11.84
CA SER A 101 6.94 3.17 -11.61
C SER A 101 7.58 3.86 -12.81
N LEU A 102 7.92 5.12 -12.67
CA LEU A 102 8.54 5.94 -13.72
C LEU A 102 10.08 5.88 -13.66
N VAL A 103 10.60 5.46 -12.51
CA VAL A 103 12.02 5.10 -12.36
C VAL A 103 12.15 3.70 -11.76
N THR A 104 13.30 3.06 -11.91
CA THR A 104 13.55 1.73 -11.34
C THR A 104 13.16 1.68 -9.87
N ASP A 105 12.33 0.70 -9.48
CA ASP A 105 11.80 0.47 -8.12
C ASP A 105 10.93 1.61 -7.55
N GLY A 106 10.47 2.58 -8.35
CA GLY A 106 9.64 3.69 -7.89
C GLY A 106 8.36 3.23 -7.16
N SER A 107 7.59 2.32 -7.76
CA SER A 107 6.39 1.75 -7.13
C SER A 107 6.69 0.90 -5.89
N LYS A 108 7.83 0.21 -5.85
CA LYS A 108 8.24 -0.56 -4.66
C LYS A 108 8.61 0.35 -3.49
N LEU A 109 9.26 1.50 -3.76
CA LEU A 109 9.48 2.53 -2.76
C LEU A 109 8.15 3.06 -2.23
N ALA A 110 7.22 3.40 -3.14
CA ALA A 110 5.89 3.90 -2.77
C ALA A 110 5.14 2.88 -1.89
N LEU A 111 5.14 1.59 -2.26
CA LEU A 111 4.52 0.53 -1.47
C LEU A 111 5.17 0.37 -0.09
N ALA A 112 6.50 0.38 0.00
CA ALA A 112 7.21 0.23 1.27
C ALA A 112 6.84 1.36 2.25
N HIS A 113 6.89 2.61 1.78
CA HIS A 113 6.53 3.76 2.57
C HIS A 113 5.03 3.82 2.90
N LEU A 114 4.14 3.47 1.93
CA LEU A 114 2.72 3.38 2.16
C LEU A 114 2.37 2.35 3.25
N ILE A 115 2.95 1.16 3.21
CA ILE A 115 2.67 0.11 4.20
C ILE A 115 3.10 0.55 5.60
N ASP A 116 4.28 1.16 5.75
CA ASP A 116 4.70 1.76 7.02
C ASP A 116 3.71 2.84 7.48
N HIS A 117 3.26 3.68 6.57
CA HIS A 117 2.32 4.75 6.87
C HIS A 117 0.94 4.22 7.28
N LEU A 118 0.40 3.23 6.56
CA LEU A 118 -0.88 2.59 6.91
C LEU A 118 -0.85 1.97 8.31
N ARG A 119 0.26 1.31 8.69
CA ARG A 119 0.44 0.77 10.05
C ARG A 119 0.41 1.87 11.12
N ARG A 120 1.08 2.99 10.86
CA ARG A 120 1.14 4.15 11.78
C ARG A 120 -0.19 4.88 11.92
N THR A 121 -1.05 4.78 10.92
CA THR A 121 -2.34 5.50 10.85
C THR A 121 -3.54 4.62 11.12
N GLY A 122 -3.33 3.38 11.63
CA GLY A 122 -4.37 2.52 12.16
C GLY A 122 -5.05 1.58 11.18
N PHE A 123 -4.59 1.55 9.92
CA PHE A 123 -5.09 0.58 8.94
C PHE A 123 -4.69 -0.85 9.33
N VAL A 124 -5.57 -1.80 9.02
CA VAL A 124 -5.39 -3.23 9.37
C VAL A 124 -5.60 -4.17 8.18
N LEU A 125 -6.11 -3.66 7.06
CA LEU A 125 -6.31 -4.41 5.83
C LEU A 125 -5.76 -3.63 4.63
N PHE A 126 -4.92 -4.28 3.82
CA PHE A 126 -4.54 -3.79 2.50
C PHE A 126 -5.01 -4.82 1.46
N ASP A 127 -6.08 -4.48 0.77
CA ASP A 127 -6.68 -5.27 -0.29
C ASP A 127 -6.01 -4.94 -1.63
N THR A 128 -5.56 -5.96 -2.35
CA THR A 128 -4.97 -5.84 -3.70
C THR A 128 -5.86 -6.47 -4.77
N GLN A 129 -7.08 -6.86 -4.44
CA GLN A 129 -8.06 -7.59 -5.23
C GLN A 129 -7.52 -8.94 -5.75
N PHE A 130 -6.49 -8.92 -6.59
CA PHE A 130 -5.88 -10.09 -7.21
C PHE A 130 -4.39 -10.15 -6.88
N LEU A 131 -3.87 -11.37 -6.82
CA LEU A 131 -2.45 -11.60 -6.64
C LEU A 131 -1.77 -11.67 -8.02
N THR A 132 -0.78 -10.80 -8.24
CA THR A 132 0.13 -10.89 -9.38
C THR A 132 1.47 -11.46 -8.94
N PRO A 133 2.29 -12.04 -9.85
CA PRO A 133 3.65 -12.48 -9.51
C PRO A 133 4.49 -11.36 -8.90
N HIS A 134 4.31 -10.12 -9.36
CA HIS A 134 4.99 -8.95 -8.81
C HIS A 134 4.60 -8.70 -7.35
N LEU A 135 3.30 -8.64 -7.04
CA LEU A 135 2.81 -8.44 -5.67
C LEU A 135 3.21 -9.59 -4.75
N ALA A 136 3.16 -10.84 -5.25
CA ALA A 136 3.62 -12.01 -4.50
C ALA A 136 5.11 -11.90 -4.12
N SER A 137 5.96 -11.41 -5.03
CA SER A 137 7.39 -11.20 -4.76
C SER A 137 7.66 -10.16 -3.68
N LEU A 138 6.69 -9.29 -3.40
CA LEU A 138 6.75 -8.26 -2.36
C LEU A 138 6.07 -8.68 -1.04
N GLY A 139 5.49 -9.90 -0.97
CA GLY A 139 4.88 -10.44 0.25
C GLY A 139 3.35 -10.47 0.23
N ALA A 140 2.68 -10.02 -0.85
CA ALA A 140 1.24 -10.19 -1.00
C ALA A 140 0.88 -11.67 -1.12
N ARG A 141 -0.30 -12.04 -0.65
CA ARG A 141 -0.82 -13.42 -0.71
C ARG A 141 -2.31 -13.47 -0.96
N GLU A 142 -2.79 -14.59 -1.44
CA GLU A 142 -4.22 -14.86 -1.55
C GLU A 142 -4.73 -15.52 -0.27
N ILE A 143 -5.90 -15.08 0.17
CA ILE A 143 -6.64 -15.68 1.27
C ILE A 143 -8.03 -16.13 0.81
N PRO A 144 -8.65 -17.13 1.48
CA PRO A 144 -10.03 -17.52 1.19
C PRO A 144 -11.00 -16.37 1.45
N ARG A 145 -12.07 -16.26 0.63
CA ARG A 145 -13.12 -15.24 0.75
C ARG A 145 -13.66 -15.09 2.18
N ALA A 146 -13.95 -16.22 2.85
CA ALA A 146 -14.47 -16.17 4.22
C ALA A 146 -13.47 -15.55 5.23
N GLN A 147 -12.17 -15.73 5.02
CA GLN A 147 -11.14 -15.06 5.81
C GLN A 147 -11.07 -13.57 5.47
N TYR A 148 -11.14 -13.23 4.19
CA TYR A 148 -11.15 -11.85 3.73
C TYR A 148 -12.32 -11.06 4.33
N HIS A 149 -13.54 -11.60 4.30
CA HIS A 149 -14.72 -10.94 4.87
C HIS A 149 -14.54 -10.66 6.37
N ARG A 150 -14.01 -11.61 7.16
CA ARG A 150 -13.73 -11.37 8.57
C ARG A 150 -12.71 -10.22 8.81
N LEU A 151 -11.68 -10.14 7.96
CA LEU A 151 -10.71 -9.04 8.04
C LEU A 151 -11.34 -7.71 7.62
N LEU A 152 -12.18 -7.74 6.60
CA LEU A 152 -12.90 -6.56 6.12
C LEU A 152 -13.87 -6.04 7.18
N ASP A 153 -14.69 -6.90 7.79
CA ASP A 153 -15.63 -6.51 8.86
C ASP A 153 -14.89 -5.80 10.00
N VAL A 154 -13.76 -6.36 10.46
CA VAL A 154 -12.91 -5.72 11.48
C VAL A 154 -12.34 -4.39 11.01
N ALA A 155 -11.92 -4.30 9.75
CA ALA A 155 -11.34 -3.08 9.21
C ALA A 155 -12.38 -1.96 9.05
N LEU A 156 -13.61 -2.27 8.64
CA LEU A 156 -14.68 -1.28 8.48
C LEU A 156 -15.06 -0.59 9.79
N GLU A 157 -15.00 -1.30 10.90
CA GLU A 157 -15.27 -0.75 12.24
C GLU A 157 -14.10 0.06 12.84
N ARG A 158 -12.93 0.02 12.20
CA ARG A 158 -11.73 0.62 12.75
C ARG A 158 -11.58 2.07 12.30
N PRO A 159 -11.47 3.04 13.24
CA PRO A 159 -11.14 4.40 12.88
C PRO A 159 -9.69 4.48 12.38
N ALA A 160 -9.51 4.88 11.13
CA ALA A 160 -8.21 5.11 10.53
C ALA A 160 -8.31 6.26 9.52
N SER A 161 -7.22 7.00 9.35
CA SER A 161 -7.15 8.04 8.33
C SER A 161 -5.72 8.12 7.79
N ILE A 162 -5.56 8.03 6.48
CA ILE A 162 -4.26 8.20 5.83
C ILE A 162 -3.69 9.61 6.05
N LEU A 163 -4.55 10.56 6.38
CA LEU A 163 -4.18 11.96 6.66
C LEU A 163 -3.90 12.23 8.16
N ALA A 164 -3.97 11.21 9.02
CA ALA A 164 -3.79 11.36 10.47
C ALA A 164 -2.40 11.91 10.88
N CYS A 165 -1.38 11.67 10.06
CA CYS A 165 -0.05 12.26 10.23
C CYS A 165 0.65 12.40 8.88
N ALA A 166 1.72 13.17 8.82
CA ALA A 166 2.57 13.25 7.64
C ALA A 166 3.28 11.91 7.37
N PRO A 167 3.59 11.60 6.10
CA PRO A 167 4.48 10.49 5.76
C PRO A 167 5.82 10.63 6.48
N GLU A 168 6.44 9.48 6.80
CA GLU A 168 7.80 9.50 7.36
C GLU A 168 8.79 10.01 6.31
N SER A 169 9.51 11.06 6.63
CA SER A 169 10.49 11.69 5.75
C SER A 169 11.85 10.99 5.79
N ASP A 170 12.20 10.34 6.92
CA ASP A 170 13.46 9.61 7.06
C ASP A 170 13.29 8.12 6.66
N PRO A 171 13.88 7.70 5.53
CA PRO A 171 13.83 6.29 5.12
C PRO A 171 14.45 5.32 6.12
N ALA A 172 15.37 5.78 6.97
CA ALA A 172 15.99 4.94 7.99
C ALA A 172 14.98 4.52 9.07
N HIS A 173 14.08 5.42 9.46
CA HIS A 173 12.99 5.09 10.38
C HIS A 173 12.02 4.06 9.79
N VAL A 174 11.65 4.22 8.50
CA VAL A 174 10.81 3.24 7.80
C VAL A 174 11.49 1.87 7.76
N LEU A 175 12.76 1.83 7.35
CA LEU A 175 13.55 0.59 7.31
C LEU A 175 13.60 -0.08 8.68
N HIS A 176 13.87 0.68 9.74
CA HIS A 176 13.90 0.15 11.10
C HIS A 176 12.58 -0.50 11.48
N ARG A 177 11.45 0.20 11.32
CA ARG A 177 10.13 -0.34 11.65
C ARG A 177 9.77 -1.60 10.84
N MET A 178 10.10 -1.60 9.55
CA MET A 178 9.77 -2.73 8.67
C MET A 178 10.66 -3.96 8.86
N THR A 179 11.89 -3.79 9.36
CA THR A 179 12.81 -4.93 9.59
C THR A 179 12.73 -5.51 10.99
N HIS A 180 12.25 -4.76 11.98
CA HIS A 180 12.22 -5.20 13.39
C HIS A 180 10.85 -5.73 13.84
N THR A 181 9.78 -5.54 13.07
CA THR A 181 8.43 -6.00 13.44
C THR A 181 8.23 -7.51 13.25
N SER A 182 9.06 -8.18 12.46
CA SER A 182 8.98 -9.64 12.20
C SER A 182 9.32 -10.51 13.42
N VAL A 183 9.87 -9.96 14.49
CA VAL A 183 10.32 -10.74 15.65
C VAL A 183 9.22 -10.94 16.72
N SER A 184 8.21 -10.08 16.78
CA SER A 184 7.19 -10.15 17.86
C SER A 184 6.04 -11.15 17.62
N TYR A 185 5.80 -11.60 16.38
CA TYR A 185 4.68 -12.48 16.06
C TYR A 185 4.97 -13.99 16.12
N THR A 186 6.23 -14.38 16.16
CA THR A 186 6.62 -15.80 16.26
C THR A 186 6.29 -16.41 17.64
N HIS A 187 6.17 -15.60 18.68
CA HIS A 187 5.86 -16.10 20.04
C HIS A 187 4.36 -16.33 20.32
N LEU A 188 3.46 -15.70 19.58
CA LEU A 188 2.01 -15.87 19.76
C LEU A 188 1.45 -17.14 19.09
N ARG A 189 2.08 -17.66 18.03
CA ARG A 189 1.67 -18.91 17.37
C ARG A 189 2.06 -20.17 18.14
N ALA A 190 2.99 -20.09 19.08
CA ALA A 190 3.46 -21.27 19.83
C ALA A 190 2.54 -21.68 21.00
N HIS A 191 1.57 -20.86 21.38
CA HIS A 191 0.68 -21.15 22.51
C HIS A 191 -0.70 -21.72 22.10
N GLU A 192 -1.11 -21.65 20.83
CA GLU A 192 -2.41 -22.18 20.38
C GLU A 192 -2.39 -23.68 19.96
N THR A 193 -1.23 -24.35 19.94
CA THR A 193 -1.13 -25.76 19.53
C THR A 193 -0.96 -26.74 20.69
N LYS A 194 -1.23 -26.34 21.95
CA LYS A 194 -1.15 -27.25 23.11
C LYS A 194 -2.44 -27.29 23.95
N ALA A 195 -3.59 -27.24 23.31
CA ALA A 195 -4.86 -27.55 23.96
C ALA A 195 -5.74 -28.35 23.00
N ASN A 196 -5.46 -29.66 22.90
CA ASN A 196 -6.42 -30.75 22.68
C ASN A 196 -5.70 -32.08 22.99
#